data_6c4c180f65ea61e25f3daa04830b2b06
#
_entry.id   6c4c180f65ea61e25f3daa04830b2b06
#
_cell.length_a   1.000
_cell.length_b   1.000
_cell.length_c   1.000
_cell.angle_alpha   90.00
_cell.angle_beta   90.00
_cell.angle_gamma   90.00
#
_symmetry.space_group_name_H-M   'P 1'
#
loop_
_entity.id
_entity.type
_entity.pdbx_description
1 polymer ?
#
loop_
_entity_poly.entity_id
_entity_poly.type
_entity_poly.pdbx_seq_one_letter_code
_entity_poly.pdbx_strand_id
1 'polypeptide(L)'
;ADEAAAAKPAAPADNAPVPLKHGKGTVLIVDDEDDLRRVAQMILKRCGYECVECDNGQDAIKIYQSLYRTGTPPDVVLMDLTLRGGMNGTETASEILALDRDARIVCTSGSVTQEVQMVFLERGFVGVLPKPYEAGELTQTVHRVATAMRRSA
;
A
#
# COMPACT_ATOMS: atom_id res chain seq x y z
N ALA A 1 -28.75 0.75 -9.33
CA ALA A 1 -28.44 0.70 -9.66
C ALA A 1 -28.39 0.63 -9.66
N ASP A 2 -28.19 0.94 -9.64
CA ASP A 2 -27.91 0.97 -9.77
C ASP A 2 -27.88 0.69 -9.49
N GLU A 3 -27.59 0.47 -9.16
CA GLU A 3 -27.35 0.17 -9.10
C GLU A 3 -27.36 -0.19 -8.72
N ALA A 4 -27.66 -0.25 -8.50
CA ALA A 4 -27.47 -0.62 -8.31
C ALA A 4 -27.50 -0.83 -7.92
N ALA A 5 -27.66 -0.77 -7.78
CA ALA A 5 -27.47 -1.04 -7.53
C ALA A 5 -27.51 -1.27 -7.12
N ALA A 6 -27.70 -1.25 -7.05
CA ALA A 6 -27.52 -1.54 -6.62
C ALA A 6 -27.59 -1.79 -6.05
N ALA A 7 -27.92 -1.75 -6.04
CA ALA A 7 -27.74 -1.97 -5.35
C ALA A 7 -27.84 -2.30 -4.61
N LYS A 8 -27.51 -2.31 -4.73
CA LYS A 8 -27.36 -2.78 -3.68
C LYS A 8 -28.00 -2.53 -2.61
N PRO A 9 -28.60 -2.86 -2.22
CA PRO A 9 -29.38 -2.53 -1.28
C PRO A 9 -28.96 -2.08 -0.23
N ALA A 10 -29.69 -1.40 -0.05
CA ALA A 10 -29.20 -0.90 0.97
C ALA A 10 -28.85 -1.87 1.76
N ALA A 11 -27.94 -2.20 1.41
CA ALA A 11 -27.27 -3.03 2.22
C ALA A 11 -27.25 -2.47 3.59
N PRO A 12 -27.39 -3.29 4.58
CA PRO A 12 -27.08 -2.86 5.90
C PRO A 12 -25.76 -2.16 5.90
N ALA A 13 -25.59 -1.23 6.79
CA ALA A 13 -24.40 -0.41 6.80
C ALA A 13 -23.11 -1.23 6.83
N ASP A 14 -23.10 -2.34 7.57
CA ASP A 14 -21.92 -3.18 7.68
C ASP A 14 -21.63 -4.00 6.42
N ASN A 15 -22.60 -4.06 5.49
CA ASN A 15 -22.41 -4.71 4.21
C ASN A 15 -22.21 -3.70 3.09
N ALA A 16 -22.26 -2.43 3.39
CA ALA A 16 -22.07 -1.42 2.37
C ALA A 16 -20.61 -1.35 1.94
N PRO A 17 -20.34 -1.10 0.66
CA PRO A 17 -18.97 -0.91 0.22
C PRO A 17 -18.32 0.25 0.95
N VAL A 18 -17.05 0.11 1.27
CA VAL A 18 -16.29 1.18 1.87
C VAL A 18 -16.10 2.28 0.83
N PRO A 19 -16.43 3.54 1.14
CA PRO A 19 -16.26 4.62 0.18
C PRO A 19 -14.80 4.83 -0.18
N LEU A 20 -14.54 5.25 -1.42
CA LEU A 20 -13.19 5.59 -1.85
C LEU A 20 -12.76 6.89 -1.20
N LYS A 21 -11.52 6.95 -0.76
CA LYS A 21 -10.94 8.18 -0.23
C LYS A 21 -10.07 8.82 -1.30
N HIS A 22 -10.24 10.12 -1.46
CA HIS A 22 -9.41 10.90 -2.37
C HIS A 22 -8.28 11.55 -1.59
N GLY A 23 -7.12 11.65 -2.22
CA GLY A 23 -5.96 12.19 -1.55
C GLY A 23 -4.94 12.72 -2.54
N LYS A 24 -3.73 12.91 -2.06
CA LYS A 24 -2.66 13.49 -2.82
C LYS A 24 -1.35 12.90 -2.32
N GLY A 25 -0.45 12.61 -3.21
CA GLY A 25 0.84 12.06 -2.87
C GLY A 25 1.28 11.02 -3.86
N THR A 26 2.40 10.38 -3.56
CA THR A 26 3.00 9.36 -4.41
C THR A 26 3.01 8.02 -3.67
N VAL A 27 2.59 6.97 -4.36
CA VAL A 27 2.57 5.62 -3.81
C VAL A 27 3.50 4.75 -4.65
N LEU A 28 4.43 4.07 -3.98
CA LEU A 28 5.26 3.06 -4.63
C LEU A 28 4.58 1.72 -4.43
N ILE A 29 4.24 1.05 -5.51
CA ILE A 29 3.53 -0.23 -5.49
C ILE A 29 4.51 -1.33 -5.88
N VAL A 30 4.78 -2.24 -4.96
CA VAL A 30 5.71 -3.34 -5.18
C VAL A 30 4.93 -4.65 -5.08
N ASP A 31 4.71 -5.29 -6.21
CA ASP A 31 3.93 -6.52 -6.28
C ASP A 31 4.32 -7.25 -7.55
N ASP A 32 4.60 -8.55 -7.46
CA ASP A 32 4.99 -9.33 -8.62
C ASP A 32 3.79 -9.88 -9.42
N GLU A 33 2.58 -9.65 -8.92
CA GLU A 33 1.37 -10.00 -9.64
C GLU A 33 0.94 -8.81 -10.50
N ASP A 34 1.19 -8.88 -11.79
CA ASP A 34 0.96 -7.75 -12.71
C ASP A 34 -0.48 -7.24 -12.66
N ASP A 35 -1.45 -8.16 -12.65
CA ASP A 35 -2.86 -7.76 -12.67
C ASP A 35 -3.23 -7.00 -11.41
N LEU A 36 -2.81 -7.50 -10.25
CA LEU A 36 -3.14 -6.86 -8.98
C LEU A 36 -2.46 -5.51 -8.85
N ARG A 37 -1.19 -5.44 -9.27
CA ARG A 37 -0.44 -4.18 -9.25
C ARG A 37 -1.11 -3.13 -10.13
N ARG A 38 -1.56 -3.55 -11.32
CA ARG A 38 -2.21 -2.64 -12.26
C ARG A 38 -3.55 -2.13 -11.73
N VAL A 39 -4.33 -3.03 -11.10
CA VAL A 39 -5.60 -2.64 -10.51
C VAL A 39 -5.39 -1.63 -9.37
N ALA A 40 -4.43 -1.89 -8.51
CA ALA A 40 -4.11 -0.96 -7.42
C ALA A 40 -3.72 0.42 -7.96
N GLN A 41 -2.89 0.44 -9.01
CA GLN A 41 -2.46 1.68 -9.63
C GLN A 41 -3.65 2.44 -10.21
N MET A 42 -4.55 1.75 -10.90
CA MET A 42 -5.72 2.41 -11.48
C MET A 42 -6.61 3.02 -10.41
N ILE A 43 -6.84 2.31 -9.33
CA ILE A 43 -7.69 2.79 -8.24
C ILE A 43 -7.06 4.03 -7.59
N LEU A 44 -5.78 3.95 -7.26
CA LEU A 44 -5.10 5.06 -6.59
C LEU A 44 -4.99 6.29 -7.47
N LYS A 45 -4.74 6.12 -8.75
CA LYS A 45 -4.71 7.26 -9.66
C LYS A 45 -6.05 7.97 -9.73
N ARG A 46 -7.14 7.22 -9.74
CA ARG A 46 -8.48 7.81 -9.74
C ARG A 46 -8.74 8.63 -8.49
N CYS A 47 -8.08 8.26 -7.39
CA CYS A 47 -8.25 8.95 -6.12
C CYS A 47 -7.26 10.10 -5.91
N GLY A 48 -6.45 10.42 -6.92
CA GLY A 48 -5.58 11.59 -6.87
C GLY A 48 -4.12 11.31 -6.57
N TYR A 49 -3.75 10.04 -6.41
CA TYR A 49 -2.35 9.69 -6.11
C TYR A 49 -1.57 9.45 -7.40
N GLU A 50 -0.28 9.77 -7.34
CA GLU A 50 0.65 9.35 -8.38
C GLU A 50 1.23 8.01 -7.95
N CYS A 51 1.48 7.13 -8.91
CA CYS A 51 1.94 5.79 -8.62
C CYS A 51 3.21 5.47 -9.38
N VAL A 52 4.14 4.82 -8.69
CA VAL A 52 5.33 4.24 -9.30
C VAL A 52 5.25 2.76 -9.02
N GLU A 53 5.51 1.92 -10.00
CA GLU A 53 5.31 0.48 -9.88
C GLU A 53 6.61 -0.27 -10.13
N CYS A 54 6.77 -1.39 -9.44
CA CYS A 54 7.82 -2.35 -9.77
C CYS A 54 7.37 -3.73 -9.30
N ASP A 55 8.05 -4.76 -9.81
CA ASP A 55 7.66 -6.14 -9.56
C ASP A 55 8.68 -6.91 -8.71
N ASN A 56 9.68 -6.25 -8.16
CA ASN A 56 10.70 -6.92 -7.37
C ASN A 56 11.30 -5.96 -6.34
N GLY A 57 11.94 -6.55 -5.33
CA GLY A 57 12.50 -5.79 -4.22
C GLY A 57 13.71 -4.95 -4.59
N GLN A 58 14.57 -5.45 -5.45
CA GLN A 58 15.78 -4.72 -5.83
C GLN A 58 15.42 -3.40 -6.52
N ASP A 59 14.48 -3.45 -7.44
CA ASP A 59 14.02 -2.23 -8.12
C ASP A 59 13.32 -1.28 -7.16
N ALA A 60 12.55 -1.83 -6.21
CA ALA A 60 11.89 -1.00 -5.21
C ALA A 60 12.88 -0.19 -4.40
N ILE A 61 13.98 -0.82 -3.98
CA ILE A 61 15.01 -0.15 -3.21
C ILE A 61 15.66 0.97 -4.04
N LYS A 62 15.97 0.67 -5.30
CA LYS A 62 16.58 1.66 -6.19
C LYS A 62 15.67 2.86 -6.43
N ILE A 63 14.39 2.59 -6.65
CA ILE A 63 13.39 3.65 -6.86
C ILE A 63 13.27 4.49 -5.60
N TYR A 64 13.13 3.85 -4.44
CA TYR A 64 13.01 4.58 -3.18
C TYR A 64 14.24 5.45 -2.93
N GLN A 65 15.42 4.87 -3.11
CA GLN A 65 16.67 5.58 -2.89
C GLN A 65 16.78 6.81 -3.79
N SER A 66 16.43 6.66 -5.06
CA SER A 66 16.47 7.78 -6.01
C SER A 66 15.52 8.90 -5.61
N LEU A 67 14.28 8.55 -5.25
CA LEU A 67 13.30 9.55 -4.85
C LEU A 67 13.66 10.19 -3.52
N TYR A 68 14.20 9.41 -2.60
CA TYR A 68 14.64 9.93 -1.31
C TYR A 68 15.77 10.97 -1.48
N ARG A 69 16.73 10.67 -2.34
CA ARG A 69 17.85 11.57 -2.60
C ARG A 69 17.44 12.91 -3.22
N THR A 70 16.38 12.88 -4.02
CA THR A 70 15.88 14.10 -4.65
C THR A 70 14.88 14.85 -3.77
N GLY A 71 14.65 14.38 -2.54
CA GLY A 71 13.78 15.06 -1.61
C GLY A 71 12.29 14.77 -1.81
N THR A 72 11.96 13.77 -2.61
CA THR A 72 10.57 13.42 -2.90
C THR A 72 10.31 11.93 -2.67
N PRO A 73 10.58 11.40 -1.45
CA PRO A 73 10.33 9.99 -1.20
C PRO A 73 8.83 9.68 -1.32
N PRO A 74 8.47 8.45 -1.64
CA PRO A 74 7.06 8.08 -1.69
C PRO A 74 6.38 8.35 -0.36
N ASP A 75 5.14 8.78 -0.42
CA ASP A 75 4.35 8.99 0.79
C ASP A 75 3.89 7.68 1.40
N VAL A 76 3.71 6.66 0.58
CA VAL A 76 3.32 5.32 1.00
C VAL A 76 4.00 4.30 0.11
N VAL A 77 4.45 3.20 0.70
CA VAL A 77 4.92 2.05 -0.05
C VAL A 77 3.96 0.90 0.22
N LEU A 78 3.36 0.36 -0.85
CA LEU A 78 2.57 -0.87 -0.76
C LEU A 78 3.52 -2.02 -1.08
N MET A 79 3.82 -2.85 -0.10
CA MET A 79 4.82 -3.90 -0.23
C MET A 79 4.18 -5.27 -0.11
N ASP A 80 4.23 -6.04 -1.20
CA ASP A 80 3.80 -7.42 -1.18
C ASP A 80 4.85 -8.24 -0.44
N LEU A 81 4.44 -8.92 0.61
CA LEU A 81 5.35 -9.74 1.40
C LEU A 81 5.75 -11.03 0.72
N THR A 82 5.00 -11.45 -0.30
CA THR A 82 5.23 -12.72 -0.98
C THR A 82 5.95 -12.56 -2.31
N LEU A 83 6.79 -11.53 -2.44
CA LEU A 83 7.62 -11.36 -3.64
C LEU A 83 8.48 -12.60 -3.86
N ARG A 84 8.54 -13.05 -5.11
CA ARG A 84 9.28 -14.25 -5.50
C ARG A 84 10.45 -13.89 -6.40
N GLY A 85 11.37 -14.82 -6.54
CA GLY A 85 12.46 -14.66 -7.48
C GLY A 85 13.53 -13.68 -7.03
N GLY A 86 13.87 -13.69 -5.75
CA GLY A 86 14.89 -12.82 -5.21
C GLY A 86 14.55 -12.36 -3.82
N MET A 87 14.84 -11.09 -3.54
CA MET A 87 14.57 -10.51 -2.23
C MET A 87 13.06 -10.48 -1.97
N ASN A 88 12.65 -10.96 -0.80
CA ASN A 88 11.22 -10.94 -0.45
C ASN A 88 10.81 -9.57 0.09
N GLY A 89 9.50 -9.41 0.34
CA GLY A 89 8.97 -8.12 0.77
C GLY A 89 9.47 -7.66 2.14
N THR A 90 9.65 -8.59 3.06
CA THR A 90 10.15 -8.25 4.40
C THR A 90 11.59 -7.74 4.32
N GLU A 91 12.43 -8.42 3.55
CA GLU A 91 13.82 -7.99 3.35
C GLU A 91 13.87 -6.64 2.66
N THR A 92 13.04 -6.47 1.63
CA THR A 92 12.98 -5.20 0.89
C THR A 92 12.58 -4.05 1.80
N ALA A 93 11.56 -4.27 2.62
CA ALA A 93 11.09 -3.25 3.56
C ALA A 93 12.17 -2.89 4.58
N SER A 94 12.91 -3.88 5.06
CA SER A 94 14.01 -3.64 6.00
C SER A 94 15.08 -2.75 5.38
N GLU A 95 15.41 -2.98 4.10
CA GLU A 95 16.39 -2.16 3.41
C GLU A 95 15.90 -0.73 3.22
N ILE A 96 14.62 -0.57 2.87
CA ILE A 96 14.04 0.76 2.71
C ILE A 96 14.04 1.50 4.06
N LEU A 97 13.68 0.82 5.13
CA LEU A 97 13.68 1.44 6.46
C LEU A 97 15.09 1.80 6.93
N ALA A 98 16.09 1.05 6.49
CA ALA A 98 17.47 1.40 6.77
C ALA A 98 17.91 2.67 6.04
N LEU A 99 17.34 2.92 4.86
CA LEU A 99 17.60 4.14 4.11
C LEU A 99 16.83 5.33 4.69
N ASP A 100 15.60 5.11 5.11
CA ASP A 100 14.71 6.17 5.58
C ASP A 100 13.84 5.60 6.70
N ARG A 101 14.15 5.98 7.93
CA ARG A 101 13.42 5.51 9.10
C ARG A 101 11.96 5.95 9.10
N ASP A 102 11.65 7.00 8.34
CA ASP A 102 10.29 7.54 8.25
C ASP A 102 9.52 6.97 7.06
N ALA A 103 10.08 6.00 6.36
CA ALA A 103 9.38 5.35 5.26
C ALA A 103 8.08 4.73 5.80
N ARG A 104 7.00 4.95 5.07
CA ARG A 104 5.67 4.46 5.47
C ARG A 104 5.30 3.28 4.60
N ILE A 105 5.49 2.10 5.15
CA ILE A 105 5.31 0.86 4.40
C ILE A 105 4.08 0.13 4.90
N VAL A 106 3.14 -0.10 3.99
CA VAL A 106 1.97 -0.93 4.22
C VAL A 106 2.25 -2.27 3.57
N CYS A 107 2.21 -3.34 4.34
CA CYS A 107 2.44 -4.65 3.75
C CYS A 107 1.13 -5.27 3.28
N THR A 108 1.19 -6.01 2.18
CA THR A 108 0.05 -6.75 1.66
C THR A 108 0.42 -8.24 1.64
N SER A 109 -0.53 -9.09 1.96
CA SER A 109 -0.28 -10.52 1.99
C SER A 109 -1.60 -11.30 2.00
N GLY A 110 -1.59 -12.47 1.39
CA GLY A 110 -2.74 -13.37 1.42
C GLY A 110 -2.85 -14.20 2.69
N SER A 111 -1.85 -14.14 3.56
CA SER A 111 -1.80 -14.99 4.74
C SER A 111 -1.53 -14.15 6.00
N VAL A 112 -2.42 -13.21 6.29
CA VAL A 112 -2.22 -12.33 7.42
C VAL A 112 -3.17 -12.72 8.56
N THR A 113 -2.59 -13.15 9.68
CA THR A 113 -3.33 -13.36 10.91
C THR A 113 -3.13 -12.14 11.80
N GLN A 114 -3.93 -12.03 12.85
CA GLN A 114 -3.79 -10.93 13.80
C GLN A 114 -2.40 -10.92 14.45
N GLU A 115 -1.89 -12.10 14.77
CA GLU A 115 -0.56 -12.21 15.38
C GLU A 115 0.53 -11.71 14.42
N VAL A 116 0.41 -12.08 13.16
CA VAL A 116 1.36 -11.64 12.13
C VAL A 116 1.29 -10.13 11.95
N GLN A 117 0.09 -9.56 12.00
CA GLN A 117 -0.05 -8.10 11.92
C GLN A 117 0.72 -7.40 13.03
N MET A 118 0.61 -7.91 14.27
CA MET A 118 1.32 -7.30 15.39
C MET A 118 2.83 -7.34 15.18
N VAL A 119 3.35 -8.46 14.70
CA VAL A 119 4.78 -8.58 14.44
C VAL A 119 5.23 -7.58 13.39
N PHE A 120 4.46 -7.42 12.33
CA PHE A 120 4.82 -6.48 11.26
C PHE A 120 4.83 -5.05 11.76
N LEU A 121 3.84 -4.67 12.56
CA LEU A 121 3.80 -3.31 13.11
C LEU A 121 4.99 -3.04 14.03
N GLU A 122 5.42 -4.05 14.79
CA GLU A 122 6.61 -3.92 15.63
C GLU A 122 7.89 -3.74 14.80
N ARG A 123 7.91 -4.26 13.57
CA ARG A 123 9.07 -4.16 12.68
C ARG A 123 9.11 -2.84 11.91
N GLY A 124 8.15 -1.95 12.12
CA GLY A 124 8.17 -0.64 11.49
C GLY A 124 7.20 -0.46 10.34
N PHE A 125 6.40 -1.48 10.02
CA PHE A 125 5.32 -1.30 9.06
C PHE A 125 4.22 -0.46 9.69
N VAL A 126 3.63 0.42 8.89
CA VAL A 126 2.59 1.32 9.43
C VAL A 126 1.18 0.84 9.13
N GLY A 127 1.06 -0.27 8.44
CA GLY A 127 -0.24 -0.86 8.17
C GLY A 127 -0.12 -2.21 7.51
N VAL A 128 -1.22 -2.95 7.55
CA VAL A 128 -1.31 -4.26 6.92
C VAL A 128 -2.62 -4.30 6.14
N LEU A 129 -2.55 -4.72 4.89
CA LEU A 129 -3.71 -4.80 4.03
C LEU A 129 -3.82 -6.23 3.50
N PRO A 130 -4.68 -7.07 4.10
CA PRO A 130 -4.82 -8.46 3.67
C PRO A 130 -5.36 -8.57 2.25
N LYS A 131 -4.84 -9.52 1.50
CA LYS A 131 -5.35 -9.83 0.16
C LYS A 131 -6.44 -10.91 0.26
N PRO A 132 -7.46 -10.86 -0.57
CA PRO A 132 -7.76 -9.80 -1.54
C PRO A 132 -8.31 -8.57 -0.82
N TYR A 133 -7.90 -7.40 -1.23
CA TYR A 133 -8.43 -6.16 -0.66
C TYR A 133 -9.37 -5.50 -1.68
N GLU A 134 -10.31 -4.73 -1.16
CA GLU A 134 -11.22 -3.98 -2.00
C GLU A 134 -10.71 -2.55 -2.21
N ALA A 135 -11.25 -1.89 -3.22
CA ALA A 135 -10.81 -0.54 -3.56
C ALA A 135 -10.98 0.42 -2.38
N GLY A 136 -12.07 0.31 -1.64
CA GLY A 136 -12.29 1.18 -0.47
C GLY A 136 -11.26 0.95 0.63
N GLU A 137 -10.93 -0.32 0.89
CA GLU A 137 -9.92 -0.65 1.89
C GLU A 137 -8.55 -0.11 1.49
N LEU A 138 -8.19 -0.29 0.22
CA LEU A 138 -6.92 0.20 -0.31
C LEU A 138 -6.82 1.71 -0.16
N THR A 139 -7.81 2.44 -0.63
CA THR A 139 -7.75 3.89 -0.64
C THR A 139 -7.82 4.48 0.76
N GLN A 140 -8.59 3.88 1.66
CA GLN A 140 -8.64 4.35 3.04
C GLN A 140 -7.32 4.11 3.75
N THR A 141 -6.70 2.96 3.56
CA THR A 141 -5.41 2.65 4.17
C THR A 141 -4.34 3.61 3.65
N VAL A 142 -4.28 3.82 2.35
CA VAL A 142 -3.30 4.74 1.76
C VAL A 142 -3.53 6.15 2.24
N HIS A 143 -4.78 6.61 2.25
CA HIS A 143 -5.11 7.96 2.71
C HIS A 143 -4.69 8.17 4.17
N ARG A 144 -5.03 7.23 5.04
CA ARG A 144 -4.66 7.32 6.45
C ARG A 144 -3.15 7.42 6.63
N VAL A 145 -2.41 6.60 5.91
CA VAL A 145 -0.96 6.56 6.03
C VAL A 145 -0.32 7.81 5.42
N ALA A 146 -0.81 8.22 4.25
CA ALA A 146 -0.25 9.39 3.55
C ALA A 146 -0.48 10.69 4.32
N THR A 147 -1.56 10.77 5.10
CA THR A 147 -1.88 11.99 5.86
C THR A 147 -1.32 11.98 7.27
N ALA A 148 -0.73 10.88 7.71
CA ALA A 148 -0.12 10.82 9.03
C ALA A 148 1.13 11.70 9.08
N MET A 149 1.42 12.27 10.24
CA MET A 149 2.62 13.08 10.40
C MET A 149 3.86 12.20 10.35
N ARG A 150 4.91 12.70 9.71
CA ARG A 150 6.18 11.99 9.70
C ARG A 150 6.83 12.12 11.07
N ARG A 151 7.49 11.05 11.49
CA ARG A 151 8.07 10.98 12.83
C ARG A 151 9.18 11.98 13.07
N SER A 152 9.94 12.31 12.02
CA SER A 152 11.07 13.22 12.13
C SER A 152 10.75 14.63 11.69
N ALA A 153 9.50 14.97 11.61
CA ALA A 153 9.09 16.32 11.19
C ALA A 153 9.54 17.38 12.17
#